data_52fe0d3957bea33c7a0d6a7e6f06067b
#
_entry.id   52fe0d3957bea33c7a0d6a7e6f06067b
#
_cell.length_a   1.000
_cell.length_b   1.000
_cell.length_c   1.000
_cell.angle_alpha   90.00
_cell.angle_beta   90.00
_cell.angle_gamma   90.00
#
_symmetry.space_group_name_H-M   'P 1'
#
loop_
_entity.id
_entity.type
_entity.pdbx_description
1 polymer ?
#
loop_
_entity_poly.entity_id
_entity_poly.type
_entity_poly.pdbx_seq_one_letter_code
_entity_poly.pdbx_strand_id
1 'polypeptide(L)'
;MKRFIPLVLIKIKVFLIFSFIVFSCTDTDERPEVSYEVSFKNTTSLPFQIKGFSIYDELEYEYEINSMSSGGDFTYDSENFDGYRRRADSIVIIFPDNKGYICADRVNGNNFCFDGKSPLGSDSSFSHLGNNIYEFIITQEDYDNAYTLP
;
A
#
# COMPACT_ATOMS: atom_id res chain seq x y z
N MET A 1 -51.71 -52.81 -12.64
CA MET A 1 -51.00 -52.54 -11.36
C MET A 1 -50.39 -51.15 -11.41
N LYS A 2 -51.04 -50.13 -10.78
CA LYS A 2 -50.46 -48.78 -10.68
C LYS A 2 -49.52 -48.72 -9.47
N ARG A 3 -48.23 -48.57 -9.68
CA ARG A 3 -47.26 -48.38 -8.60
C ARG A 3 -47.41 -46.97 -8.01
N PHE A 4 -47.98 -46.83 -6.84
CA PHE A 4 -47.96 -45.63 -6.04
C PHE A 4 -46.54 -45.45 -5.50
N ILE A 5 -45.78 -44.53 -6.09
CA ILE A 5 -44.55 -44.07 -5.50
C ILE A 5 -44.94 -43.13 -4.34
N PRO A 6 -44.59 -43.42 -3.09
CA PRO A 6 -45.03 -42.61 -1.98
C PRO A 6 -44.39 -41.20 -2.08
N LEU A 7 -45.24 -40.21 -1.98
CA LEU A 7 -44.91 -38.75 -2.09
C LEU A 7 -43.77 -38.33 -1.14
N VAL A 8 -43.58 -39.09 -0.08
CA VAL A 8 -42.51 -38.92 0.93
C VAL A 8 -41.11 -39.11 0.32
N LEU A 9 -40.93 -40.11 -0.55
CA LEU A 9 -39.63 -40.39 -1.20
C LEU A 9 -39.19 -39.29 -2.15
N ILE A 10 -40.13 -38.59 -2.80
CA ILE A 10 -39.85 -37.47 -3.70
C ILE A 10 -39.39 -36.26 -2.86
N LYS A 11 -40.04 -35.98 -1.73
CA LYS A 11 -39.64 -34.86 -0.84
C LYS A 11 -38.26 -35.05 -0.22
N ILE A 12 -37.88 -36.27 0.12
CA ILE A 12 -36.54 -36.58 0.67
C ILE A 12 -35.46 -36.41 -0.43
N LYS A 13 -35.72 -36.83 -1.67
CA LYS A 13 -34.75 -36.64 -2.76
C LYS A 13 -34.56 -35.17 -3.12
N VAL A 14 -35.62 -34.37 -3.14
CA VAL A 14 -35.52 -32.93 -3.40
C VAL A 14 -34.75 -32.19 -2.30
N PHE A 15 -34.97 -32.58 -1.03
CA PHE A 15 -34.25 -31.99 0.10
C PHE A 15 -32.76 -32.34 0.09
N LEU A 16 -32.38 -33.57 -0.29
CA LEU A 16 -30.98 -33.98 -0.44
C LEU A 16 -30.29 -33.23 -1.59
N ILE A 17 -30.94 -33.00 -2.71
CA ILE A 17 -30.37 -32.24 -3.82
C ILE A 17 -30.18 -30.77 -3.44
N PHE A 18 -31.10 -30.18 -2.68
CA PHE A 18 -30.99 -28.77 -2.22
C PHE A 18 -29.85 -28.58 -1.18
N SER A 19 -29.59 -29.60 -0.32
CA SER A 19 -28.46 -29.56 0.62
C SER A 19 -27.11 -29.58 -0.04
N PHE A 20 -26.94 -30.18 -1.23
CA PHE A 20 -25.65 -30.17 -1.96
C PHE A 20 -25.36 -28.85 -2.65
N ILE A 21 -26.38 -28.04 -2.97
CA ILE A 21 -26.18 -26.75 -3.66
C ILE A 21 -25.65 -25.66 -2.73
N VAL A 22 -25.94 -25.73 -1.41
CA VAL A 22 -25.47 -24.72 -0.44
C VAL A 22 -24.03 -24.95 0.07
N PHE A 23 -23.40 -26.09 -0.27
CA PHE A 23 -22.00 -26.35 0.10
C PHE A 23 -20.99 -26.04 -1.02
N SER A 24 -21.45 -25.50 -2.15
CA SER A 24 -20.61 -25.30 -3.34
C SER A 24 -20.10 -23.85 -3.53
N CYS A 25 -20.15 -23.00 -2.54
CA CYS A 25 -19.66 -21.63 -2.65
C CYS A 25 -18.90 -21.19 -1.39
N THR A 26 -17.70 -21.74 -1.18
CA THR A 26 -16.68 -21.12 -0.32
C THR A 26 -15.28 -21.53 -0.78
N ASP A 27 -14.99 -21.41 -2.08
CA ASP A 27 -13.62 -21.15 -2.51
C ASP A 27 -13.49 -19.62 -2.56
N THR A 28 -13.30 -19.00 -1.42
CA THR A 28 -12.60 -17.75 -1.36
C THR A 28 -11.15 -18.12 -1.66
N ASP A 29 -10.71 -17.89 -2.89
CA ASP A 29 -9.28 -17.79 -3.25
C ASP A 29 -8.72 -16.57 -2.49
N GLU A 30 -8.70 -16.64 -1.16
CA GLU A 30 -7.99 -15.69 -0.32
C GLU A 30 -6.51 -15.95 -0.57
N ARG A 31 -5.90 -15.09 -1.38
CA ARG A 31 -4.46 -15.08 -1.49
C ARG A 31 -3.89 -14.87 -0.09
N PRO A 32 -2.86 -15.60 0.31
CA PRO A 32 -2.28 -15.40 1.63
C PRO A 32 -1.77 -13.95 1.73
N GLU A 33 -2.19 -13.24 2.77
CA GLU A 33 -1.64 -11.95 3.12
C GLU A 33 -0.16 -12.10 3.44
N VAL A 34 0.64 -11.19 2.91
CA VAL A 34 2.08 -11.13 3.12
C VAL A 34 2.38 -9.88 3.93
N SER A 35 3.22 -10.02 4.96
CA SER A 35 3.69 -8.88 5.74
C SER A 35 4.80 -8.16 4.99
N TYR A 36 4.60 -6.86 4.76
CA TYR A 36 5.57 -5.96 4.13
C TYR A 36 6.11 -4.98 5.15
N GLU A 37 7.40 -4.71 5.10
CA GLU A 37 8.07 -3.65 5.85
C GLU A 37 8.60 -2.62 4.87
N VAL A 38 8.27 -1.35 5.09
CA VAL A 38 8.74 -0.23 4.26
C VAL A 38 9.43 0.82 5.11
N SER A 39 10.48 1.43 4.57
CA SER A 39 11.22 2.52 5.21
C SER A 39 11.69 3.54 4.17
N PHE A 40 12.07 4.73 4.62
CA PHE A 40 12.84 5.69 3.83
C PHE A 40 14.33 5.55 4.12
N LYS A 41 15.14 5.66 3.08
CA LYS A 41 16.59 5.74 3.16
C LYS A 41 17.07 7.10 2.71
N ASN A 42 17.70 7.85 3.61
CA ASN A 42 18.36 9.10 3.28
C ASN A 42 19.83 8.84 2.91
N THR A 43 20.18 9.03 1.65
CA THR A 43 21.58 8.99 1.19
C THR A 43 22.13 10.38 0.85
N THR A 44 21.42 11.45 1.24
CA THR A 44 21.87 12.83 1.08
C THR A 44 22.75 13.27 2.27
N SER A 45 23.45 14.40 2.09
CA SER A 45 24.23 15.02 3.16
C SER A 45 23.40 15.83 4.16
N LEU A 46 22.09 16.01 3.92
CA LEU A 46 21.17 16.81 4.74
C LEU A 46 20.09 15.94 5.36
N PRO A 47 19.57 16.28 6.54
CA PRO A 47 18.33 15.66 7.04
C PRO A 47 17.15 16.13 6.21
N PHE A 48 16.02 15.39 6.29
CA PHE A 48 14.74 15.83 5.76
C PHE A 48 13.59 15.39 6.66
N GLN A 49 12.49 16.11 6.58
CA GLN A 49 11.23 15.74 7.21
C GLN A 49 10.32 15.03 6.22
N ILE A 50 9.53 14.09 6.71
CA ILE A 50 8.45 13.44 5.98
C ILE A 50 7.16 13.68 6.73
N LYS A 51 6.13 14.11 6.01
CA LYS A 51 4.76 14.25 6.53
C LYS A 51 3.82 13.47 5.64
N GLY A 52 3.02 12.58 6.24
CA GLY A 52 1.96 11.86 5.56
C GLY A 52 0.61 12.42 5.93
N PHE A 53 -0.28 12.56 4.95
CA PHE A 53 -1.61 13.12 5.13
C PHE A 53 -2.68 12.16 4.59
N SER A 54 -3.84 12.15 5.27
CA SER A 54 -5.05 11.47 4.79
C SER A 54 -5.68 12.22 3.62
N ILE A 55 -6.71 11.62 3.01
CA ILE A 55 -7.53 12.24 1.96
C ILE A 55 -8.22 13.55 2.41
N TYR A 56 -8.32 13.77 3.72
CA TYR A 56 -8.93 14.97 4.32
C TYR A 56 -7.90 16.02 4.75
N ASP A 57 -6.64 15.90 4.29
CA ASP A 57 -5.50 16.74 4.66
C ASP A 57 -5.16 16.71 6.16
N GLU A 58 -5.57 15.65 6.87
CA GLU A 58 -5.19 15.43 8.26
C GLU A 58 -3.81 14.79 8.33
N LEU A 59 -2.94 15.33 9.21
CA LEU A 59 -1.59 14.80 9.43
C LEU A 59 -1.69 13.42 10.12
N GLU A 60 -1.25 12.38 9.45
CA GLU A 60 -1.23 11.02 9.96
C GLU A 60 0.08 10.69 10.68
N TYR A 61 1.19 11.18 10.14
CA TYR A 61 2.53 10.98 10.72
C TYR A 61 3.52 12.04 10.27
N GLU A 62 4.55 12.23 11.11
CA GLU A 62 5.70 13.08 10.82
C GLU A 62 6.97 12.42 11.34
N TYR A 63 8.02 12.39 10.52
CA TYR A 63 9.33 11.86 10.85
C TYR A 63 10.42 12.80 10.38
N GLU A 64 11.51 12.87 11.15
CA GLU A 64 12.76 13.45 10.71
C GLU A 64 13.77 12.33 10.44
N ILE A 65 14.39 12.31 9.28
CA ILE A 65 15.38 11.32 8.87
C ILE A 65 16.71 12.01 8.67
N ASN A 66 17.65 11.68 9.56
CA ASN A 66 18.99 12.24 9.51
C ASN A 66 19.73 11.86 8.23
N SER A 67 20.76 12.66 7.87
CA SER A 67 21.70 12.34 6.79
C SER A 67 22.26 10.91 6.94
N MET A 68 22.33 10.16 5.84
CA MET A 68 22.91 8.82 5.73
C MET A 68 22.24 7.77 6.63
N SER A 69 20.97 7.95 7.01
CA SER A 69 20.21 7.03 7.87
C SER A 69 18.91 6.55 7.21
N SER A 70 18.30 5.53 7.82
CA SER A 70 16.94 5.07 7.48
C SER A 70 15.98 5.46 8.60
N GLY A 71 14.67 5.51 8.28
CA GLY A 71 13.62 5.78 9.24
C GLY A 71 12.24 5.83 8.60
N GLY A 72 11.22 6.13 9.42
CA GLY A 72 9.83 6.13 8.95
C GLY A 72 9.30 4.71 8.72
N ASP A 73 9.82 3.73 9.47
CA ASP A 73 9.47 2.32 9.33
C ASP A 73 7.98 2.10 9.53
N PHE A 74 7.40 1.28 8.66
CA PHE A 74 5.99 0.93 8.67
C PHE A 74 5.80 -0.49 8.18
N THR A 75 5.01 -1.28 8.92
CA THR A 75 4.68 -2.67 8.57
C THR A 75 3.18 -2.79 8.32
N TYR A 76 2.80 -3.56 7.29
CA TYR A 76 1.41 -3.85 6.97
C TYR A 76 1.27 -5.22 6.31
N ASP A 77 0.08 -5.82 6.45
CA ASP A 77 -0.28 -7.08 5.79
C ASP A 77 -1.15 -6.78 4.57
N SER A 78 -0.84 -7.39 3.43
CA SER A 78 -1.57 -7.23 2.17
C SER A 78 -1.29 -8.37 1.20
N GLU A 79 -2.16 -8.57 0.23
CA GLU A 79 -1.92 -9.45 -0.91
C GLU A 79 -0.90 -8.88 -1.91
N ASN A 80 -0.76 -7.55 -1.95
CA ASN A 80 0.10 -6.85 -2.88
C ASN A 80 0.92 -5.77 -2.16
N PHE A 81 2.07 -5.43 -2.75
CA PHE A 81 2.86 -4.31 -2.28
C PHE A 81 2.21 -2.97 -2.65
N ASP A 82 1.99 -2.11 -1.66
CA ASP A 82 1.33 -0.80 -1.80
C ASP A 82 2.21 0.39 -1.36
N GLY A 83 3.45 0.13 -0.92
CA GLY A 83 4.33 1.17 -0.38
C GLY A 83 3.69 1.91 0.79
N TYR A 84 3.86 3.23 0.83
CA TYR A 84 3.26 4.09 1.86
C TYR A 84 1.78 4.44 1.61
N ARG A 85 1.18 4.02 0.49
CA ARG A 85 -0.25 4.24 0.19
C ARG A 85 -1.17 3.62 1.26
N ARG A 86 -0.73 2.58 1.96
CA ARG A 86 -1.46 1.99 3.08
C ARG A 86 -1.51 2.90 4.30
N ARG A 87 -0.71 3.95 4.35
CA ARG A 87 -0.57 4.80 5.52
C ARG A 87 -0.93 6.26 5.26
N ALA A 88 -0.86 6.73 4.02
CA ALA A 88 -1.18 8.10 3.65
C ALA A 88 -1.64 8.19 2.20
N ASP A 89 -2.50 9.15 1.91
CA ASP A 89 -2.95 9.49 0.54
C ASP A 89 -2.01 10.50 -0.12
N SER A 90 -1.27 11.26 0.68
CA SER A 90 -0.21 12.14 0.21
C SER A 90 0.98 12.18 1.16
N ILE A 91 2.17 12.40 0.60
CA ILE A 91 3.43 12.51 1.35
C ILE A 91 4.14 13.77 0.92
N VAL A 92 4.55 14.57 1.90
CA VAL A 92 5.41 15.74 1.73
C VAL A 92 6.78 15.45 2.30
N ILE A 93 7.83 15.64 1.50
CA ILE A 93 9.22 15.50 1.91
C ILE A 93 9.83 16.90 1.87
N ILE A 94 10.43 17.35 2.97
CA ILE A 94 10.89 18.72 3.16
C ILE A 94 12.35 18.73 3.57
N PHE A 95 13.22 19.35 2.77
CA PHE A 95 14.61 19.63 3.10
C PHE A 95 14.75 20.96 3.87
N PRO A 96 15.86 21.19 4.61
CA PRO A 96 16.02 22.38 5.44
C PRO A 96 15.95 23.73 4.72
N ASP A 97 16.20 23.76 3.40
CA ASP A 97 16.17 24.96 2.54
C ASP A 97 14.79 25.21 1.90
N ASN A 98 13.73 24.60 2.43
CA ASN A 98 12.35 24.67 1.94
C ASN A 98 12.19 24.12 0.50
N LYS A 99 13.09 23.26 0.08
CA LYS A 99 12.91 22.42 -1.10
C LYS A 99 12.26 21.09 -0.69
N GLY A 100 11.68 20.39 -1.65
CA GLY A 100 11.13 19.07 -1.37
C GLY A 100 10.26 18.52 -2.47
N TYR A 101 9.43 17.57 -2.08
CA TYR A 101 8.52 16.86 -2.94
C TYR A 101 7.14 16.75 -2.30
N ILE A 102 6.11 16.83 -3.12
CA ILE A 102 4.72 16.58 -2.74
C ILE A 102 4.20 15.46 -3.64
N CYS A 103 4.06 14.27 -3.09
CA CYS A 103 3.52 13.11 -3.78
C CYS A 103 2.11 12.82 -3.29
N ALA A 104 1.13 12.73 -4.20
CA ALA A 104 -0.25 12.41 -3.88
C ALA A 104 -0.78 11.35 -4.85
N ASP A 105 -1.60 10.44 -4.35
CA ASP A 105 -2.17 9.35 -5.15
C ASP A 105 -3.25 9.86 -6.13
N ARG A 106 -3.93 10.97 -5.79
CA ARG A 106 -5.01 11.57 -6.57
C ARG A 106 -4.69 13.02 -6.90
N VAL A 107 -4.00 13.24 -8.01
CA VAL A 107 -3.64 14.62 -8.38
C VAL A 107 -4.56 15.16 -9.46
N ASN A 108 -5.38 16.14 -9.06
CA ASN A 108 -5.89 17.17 -9.95
C ASN A 108 -5.03 18.42 -9.73
N GLY A 109 -3.83 18.49 -10.33
CA GLY A 109 -2.98 19.67 -10.17
C GLY A 109 -1.47 19.40 -10.27
N ASN A 110 -0.67 20.39 -9.94
CA ASN A 110 0.78 20.34 -10.05
C ASN A 110 1.36 19.25 -9.17
N ASN A 111 1.82 18.17 -9.79
CA ASN A 111 2.49 17.09 -9.11
C ASN A 111 3.98 17.45 -8.94
N PHE A 112 4.36 17.85 -7.73
CA PHE A 112 5.74 18.07 -7.33
C PHE A 112 6.42 16.80 -6.81
N CYS A 113 6.02 15.63 -7.29
CA CYS A 113 6.62 14.36 -6.92
C CYS A 113 7.92 14.10 -7.71
N PHE A 114 8.65 13.07 -7.31
CA PHE A 114 9.87 12.64 -8.00
C PHE A 114 9.57 12.26 -9.46
N ASP A 115 10.54 12.47 -10.32
CA ASP A 115 10.47 11.97 -11.69
C ASP A 115 10.72 10.44 -11.69
N GLY A 116 9.77 9.70 -12.24
CA GLY A 116 9.87 8.25 -12.44
C GLY A 116 9.78 7.37 -11.18
N LYS A 117 9.59 7.92 -9.98
CA LYS A 117 9.37 7.14 -8.74
C LYS A 117 8.41 7.85 -7.79
N SER A 118 7.79 7.09 -6.87
CA SER A 118 6.90 7.65 -5.85
C SER A 118 6.88 6.78 -4.61
N PRO A 119 6.90 7.34 -3.38
CA PRO A 119 6.72 6.57 -2.16
C PRO A 119 5.30 5.97 -2.03
N LEU A 120 4.33 6.49 -2.80
CA LEU A 120 2.98 5.95 -2.96
C LEU A 120 2.87 5.02 -4.18
N GLY A 121 3.98 4.68 -4.81
CA GLY A 121 4.04 3.88 -6.03
C GLY A 121 4.13 2.38 -5.78
N SER A 122 4.34 1.66 -6.89
CA SER A 122 4.60 0.23 -6.90
C SER A 122 6.02 -0.10 -6.39
N ASP A 123 6.28 -1.38 -6.23
CA ASP A 123 7.58 -1.96 -5.83
C ASP A 123 8.77 -1.48 -6.68
N SER A 124 8.55 -1.14 -7.96
CA SER A 124 9.59 -0.60 -8.84
C SER A 124 10.18 0.74 -8.37
N SER A 125 9.47 1.46 -7.49
CA SER A 125 9.95 2.70 -6.86
C SER A 125 10.84 2.46 -5.64
N PHE A 126 10.95 1.22 -5.19
CA PHE A 126 11.63 0.83 -3.95
C PHE A 126 12.80 -0.10 -4.22
N SER A 127 13.80 -0.08 -3.33
CA SER A 127 14.85 -1.07 -3.27
C SER A 127 14.40 -2.25 -2.41
N HIS A 128 14.37 -3.45 -2.97
CA HIS A 128 13.99 -4.67 -2.25
C HIS A 128 15.22 -5.25 -1.53
N LEU A 129 15.17 -5.35 -0.21
CA LEU A 129 16.25 -5.85 0.63
C LEU A 129 16.14 -7.35 0.97
N GLY A 130 15.07 -8.01 0.49
CA GLY A 130 14.72 -9.40 0.82
C GLY A 130 13.65 -9.48 1.93
N ASN A 131 13.02 -10.66 2.10
CA ASN A 131 12.00 -10.89 3.12
C ASN A 131 10.86 -9.87 3.16
N ASN A 132 10.44 -9.34 1.99
CA ASN A 132 9.41 -8.31 1.84
C ASN A 132 9.75 -6.97 2.54
N ILE A 133 11.04 -6.67 2.71
CA ILE A 133 11.56 -5.41 3.23
C ILE A 133 11.93 -4.52 2.05
N TYR A 134 11.42 -3.28 2.05
CA TYR A 134 11.57 -2.33 0.95
C TYR A 134 12.00 -0.96 1.47
N GLU A 135 12.96 -0.31 0.79
CA GLU A 135 13.40 1.05 1.09
C GLU A 135 13.11 1.99 -0.07
N PHE A 136 12.47 3.12 0.22
CA PHE A 136 12.39 4.25 -0.70
C PHE A 136 13.63 5.13 -0.53
N ILE A 137 14.52 5.08 -1.51
CA ILE A 137 15.82 5.75 -1.41
C ILE A 137 15.71 7.18 -1.94
N ILE A 138 16.12 8.16 -1.11
CA ILE A 138 16.28 9.57 -1.46
C ILE A 138 17.76 9.86 -1.59
N THR A 139 18.17 10.27 -2.79
CA THR A 139 19.56 10.47 -3.19
C THR A 139 19.95 11.97 -3.19
N GLN A 140 21.24 12.25 -3.32
CA GLN A 140 21.73 13.62 -3.50
C GLN A 140 21.16 14.23 -4.80
N GLU A 141 21.01 13.45 -5.86
CA GLU A 141 20.39 13.90 -7.12
C GLU A 141 18.92 14.29 -6.92
N ASP A 142 18.17 13.54 -6.09
CA ASP A 142 16.80 13.92 -5.72
C ASP A 142 16.79 15.28 -4.99
N TYR A 143 17.72 15.51 -4.05
CA TYR A 143 17.82 16.80 -3.37
C TYR A 143 18.14 17.95 -4.35
N ASP A 144 19.09 17.74 -5.25
CA ASP A 144 19.51 18.76 -6.19
C ASP A 144 18.38 19.17 -7.16
N ASN A 145 17.50 18.21 -7.51
CA ASN A 145 16.34 18.37 -8.38
C ASN A 145 15.04 18.73 -7.63
N ALA A 146 15.08 18.86 -6.29
CA ALA A 146 13.89 19.13 -5.49
C ALA A 146 13.27 20.50 -5.80
N TYR A 147 11.95 20.55 -5.78
CA TYR A 147 11.16 21.75 -6.02
C TYR A 147 11.21 22.71 -4.83
N THR A 148 11.16 24.02 -5.06
CA THR A 148 10.83 24.97 -3.99
C THR A 148 9.37 24.78 -3.61
N LEU A 149 9.12 24.43 -2.35
CA LEU A 149 7.77 24.20 -1.85
C LEU A 149 7.03 25.54 -1.66
N PRO A 150 5.69 25.54 -1.87
CA PRO A 150 4.84 26.73 -1.72
C PRO A 150 4.74 27.25 -0.27
#